data_2df121a56cbc56d53f14119fdd1c67c6
#
_entry.id   2df121a56cbc56d53f14119fdd1c67c6
#
_cell.length_a   1.000
_cell.length_b   1.000
_cell.length_c   1.000
_cell.angle_alpha   90.00
_cell.angle_beta   90.00
_cell.angle_gamma   90.00
#
_symmetry.space_group_name_H-M   'P 1'
#
loop_
_entity.id
_entity.type
_entity.pdbx_description
1 polymer ?
#
loop_
_entity_poly.entity_id
_entity_poly.type
_entity_poly.pdbx_seq_one_letter_code
_entity_poly.pdbx_strand_id
1 'polypeptide(L)'
;FEVTEAEMEAAWDSVDEDFRETLRQAAANIRRFHETQVHRDFCLTDRPGVVLGQRYTPIEKVGVCVPGSPVAFPSTILMNVIPAKIAGVREIVVVTPPDENGAISAEALAAAKIAGADRVFKLGGAQAVTALAYGTETVPRVDKIVGPGGVFVAAAKRKVFGQVAIDMIAGPSEILVVADGKSDPAWVAADLLSQAEHDAHAAAVLVTDSRPLAEAVQREIETQLADLPR
;
A
#
# COMPACT_ATOMS: atom_id res chain seq x y z
N PHE A 1 5.49 -19.22 -10.45
CA PHE A 1 5.39 -18.11 -9.49
C PHE A 1 5.03 -16.78 -10.16
N GLU A 2 5.49 -16.52 -11.38
CA GLU A 2 5.16 -15.30 -12.11
C GLU A 2 3.79 -15.43 -12.75
N VAL A 3 2.99 -14.37 -12.66
CA VAL A 3 1.71 -14.24 -13.34
C VAL A 3 1.97 -14.09 -14.84
N THR A 4 1.35 -14.93 -15.64
CA THR A 4 1.45 -14.86 -17.09
C THR A 4 0.56 -13.77 -17.68
N GLU A 5 0.86 -13.33 -18.90
CA GLU A 5 0.01 -12.39 -19.62
C GLU A 5 -1.41 -12.95 -19.81
N ALA A 6 -1.55 -14.25 -20.08
CA ALA A 6 -2.84 -14.91 -20.19
C ALA A 6 -3.66 -14.87 -18.89
N GLU A 7 -3.01 -15.06 -17.73
CA GLU A 7 -3.67 -14.92 -16.43
C GLU A 7 -4.08 -13.45 -16.17
N MET A 8 -3.26 -12.51 -16.57
CA MET A 8 -3.56 -11.07 -16.44
C MET A 8 -4.78 -10.68 -17.29
N GLU A 9 -4.84 -11.15 -18.54
CA GLU A 9 -5.97 -10.90 -19.44
C GLU A 9 -7.25 -11.60 -18.95
N ALA A 10 -7.16 -12.87 -18.54
CA ALA A 10 -8.30 -13.58 -17.98
C ALA A 10 -8.88 -12.91 -16.73
N ALA A 11 -8.01 -12.42 -15.85
CA ALA A 11 -8.43 -11.65 -14.66
C ALA A 11 -9.11 -10.33 -15.07
N TRP A 12 -8.54 -9.61 -16.03
CA TRP A 12 -9.12 -8.38 -16.56
C TRP A 12 -10.52 -8.60 -17.12
N ASP A 13 -10.73 -9.65 -17.90
CA ASP A 13 -12.02 -9.96 -18.52
C ASP A 13 -13.07 -10.44 -17.52
N SER A 14 -12.64 -11.02 -16.40
CA SER A 14 -13.54 -11.52 -15.35
C SER A 14 -14.07 -10.42 -14.41
N VAL A 15 -13.43 -9.26 -14.38
CA VAL A 15 -13.85 -8.12 -13.56
C VAL A 15 -14.90 -7.30 -14.30
N ASP A 16 -15.97 -6.89 -13.61
CA ASP A 16 -17.03 -6.09 -14.22
C ASP A 16 -16.54 -4.69 -14.67
N GLU A 17 -17.25 -4.10 -15.65
CA GLU A 17 -16.84 -2.83 -16.25
C GLU A 17 -16.96 -1.66 -15.27
N ASP A 18 -17.94 -1.66 -14.38
CA ASP A 18 -18.12 -0.58 -13.41
C ASP A 18 -16.95 -0.54 -12.43
N PHE A 19 -16.47 -1.71 -12.01
CA PHE A 19 -15.28 -1.81 -11.18
C PHE A 19 -14.01 -1.37 -11.94
N ARG A 20 -13.85 -1.78 -13.20
CA ARG A 20 -12.73 -1.33 -14.05
C ARG A 20 -12.72 0.18 -14.21
N GLU A 21 -13.88 0.79 -14.41
CA GLU A 21 -14.00 2.25 -14.53
C GLU A 21 -13.67 2.94 -13.20
N THR A 22 -14.14 2.40 -12.08
CA THR A 22 -13.78 2.88 -10.74
C THR A 22 -12.28 2.86 -10.52
N LEU A 23 -11.60 1.77 -10.91
CA LEU A 23 -10.13 1.67 -10.83
C LEU A 23 -9.43 2.70 -11.74
N ARG A 24 -9.93 2.95 -12.96
CA ARG A 24 -9.37 3.97 -13.87
C ARG A 24 -9.49 5.37 -13.27
N GLN A 25 -10.64 5.70 -12.67
CA GLN A 25 -10.84 6.99 -12.02
C GLN A 25 -9.93 7.16 -10.79
N ALA A 26 -9.82 6.11 -9.96
CA ALA A 26 -8.89 6.12 -8.83
C ALA A 26 -7.45 6.30 -9.30
N ALA A 27 -7.02 5.56 -10.33
CA ALA A 27 -5.69 5.68 -10.92
C ALA A 27 -5.42 7.09 -11.47
N ALA A 28 -6.40 7.71 -12.14
CA ALA A 28 -6.29 9.07 -12.65
C ALA A 28 -6.15 10.11 -11.51
N ASN A 29 -6.90 9.95 -10.42
CA ASN A 29 -6.80 10.83 -9.25
C ASN A 29 -5.43 10.72 -8.56
N ILE A 30 -4.93 9.49 -8.37
CA ILE A 30 -3.62 9.22 -7.80
C ILE A 30 -2.53 9.83 -8.69
N ARG A 31 -2.60 9.60 -10.00
CA ARG A 31 -1.65 10.16 -10.98
C ARG A 31 -1.61 11.67 -10.91
N ARG A 32 -2.76 12.34 -11.01
CA ARG A 32 -2.85 13.80 -10.97
C ARG A 32 -2.23 14.40 -9.71
N PHE A 33 -2.40 13.76 -8.56
CA PHE A 33 -1.79 14.21 -7.31
C PHE A 33 -0.27 14.03 -7.32
N HIS A 34 0.21 12.85 -7.67
CA HIS A 34 1.63 12.52 -7.58
C HIS A 34 2.49 13.17 -8.68
N GLU A 35 1.92 13.52 -9.83
CA GLU A 35 2.61 14.31 -10.86
C GLU A 35 3.10 15.67 -10.33
N THR A 36 2.42 16.24 -9.33
CA THR A 36 2.85 17.50 -8.69
C THR A 36 4.06 17.34 -7.78
N GLN A 37 4.43 16.12 -7.40
CA GLN A 37 5.54 15.81 -6.49
C GLN A 37 6.86 15.52 -7.20
N VAL A 38 6.87 15.53 -8.52
CA VAL A 38 8.10 15.27 -9.31
C VAL A 38 9.11 16.37 -9.08
N HIS A 39 10.27 16.01 -8.57
CA HIS A 39 11.39 16.93 -8.39
C HIS A 39 12.04 17.27 -9.73
N ARG A 40 12.50 18.50 -9.85
CA ARG A 40 13.23 18.98 -11.04
C ARG A 40 14.69 19.20 -10.70
N ASP A 41 15.56 18.87 -11.65
CA ASP A 41 16.97 19.20 -11.60
C ASP A 41 17.13 20.72 -11.55
N PHE A 42 18.17 21.19 -10.86
CA PHE A 42 18.56 22.60 -10.91
C PHE A 42 20.08 22.74 -11.01
N CYS A 43 20.50 23.87 -11.56
CA CYS A 43 21.90 24.21 -11.71
C CYS A 43 22.10 25.70 -11.43
N LEU A 44 23.10 26.01 -10.63
CA LEU A 44 23.53 27.37 -10.29
C LEU A 44 24.88 27.65 -10.98
N THR A 45 24.96 28.79 -11.64
CA THR A 45 26.16 29.24 -12.38
C THR A 45 26.48 30.70 -12.08
N ASP A 46 26.12 31.17 -10.90
CA ASP A 46 26.24 32.54 -10.43
C ASP A 46 27.69 33.01 -10.18
N ARG A 47 28.63 32.04 -10.11
CA ARG A 47 30.07 32.32 -9.92
C ARG A 47 30.88 31.87 -11.13
N PRO A 48 31.75 32.73 -11.72
CA PRO A 48 32.60 32.32 -12.82
C PRO A 48 33.44 31.08 -12.52
N GLY A 49 33.39 30.08 -13.39
CA GLY A 49 34.12 28.83 -13.25
C GLY A 49 33.54 27.84 -12.23
N VAL A 50 32.39 28.15 -11.60
CA VAL A 50 31.71 27.27 -10.64
C VAL A 50 30.33 26.87 -11.17
N VAL A 51 30.07 25.58 -11.20
CA VAL A 51 28.78 24.99 -11.53
C VAL A 51 28.34 24.09 -10.39
N LEU A 52 27.23 24.41 -9.73
CA LEU A 52 26.63 23.62 -8.67
C LEU A 52 25.22 23.20 -9.08
N GLY A 53 24.88 21.94 -8.89
CA GLY A 53 23.55 21.45 -9.25
C GLY A 53 23.13 20.26 -8.44
N GLN A 54 21.84 19.97 -8.51
CA GLN A 54 21.25 18.74 -7.97
C GLN A 54 20.48 18.05 -9.07
N ARG A 55 20.81 16.78 -9.28
CA ARG A 55 20.16 15.92 -10.24
C ARG A 55 19.30 14.89 -9.50
N TYR A 56 18.06 14.74 -9.93
CA TYR A 56 17.14 13.71 -9.45
C TYR A 56 17.06 12.57 -10.48
N THR A 57 17.47 11.38 -10.10
CA THR A 57 17.39 10.21 -10.96
C THR A 57 16.51 9.14 -10.31
N PRO A 58 15.60 8.52 -11.08
CA PRO A 58 14.82 7.41 -10.57
C PRO A 58 15.73 6.24 -10.18
N ILE A 59 15.30 5.45 -9.20
CA ILE A 59 15.85 4.11 -8.96
C ILE A 59 15.47 3.20 -10.12
N GLU A 60 16.27 2.16 -10.39
CA GLU A 60 16.01 1.30 -11.54
C GLU A 60 14.83 0.35 -11.31
N LYS A 61 14.81 -0.31 -10.14
CA LYS A 61 13.82 -1.35 -9.83
C LYS A 61 13.19 -1.17 -8.46
N VAL A 62 11.89 -1.36 -8.38
CA VAL A 62 11.15 -1.35 -7.12
C VAL A 62 10.34 -2.62 -6.96
N GLY A 63 10.38 -3.19 -5.75
CA GLY A 63 9.51 -4.28 -5.35
C GLY A 63 8.34 -3.74 -4.52
N VAL A 64 7.13 -4.06 -4.89
CA VAL A 64 5.89 -3.64 -4.22
C VAL A 64 5.29 -4.85 -3.51
N CYS A 65 5.31 -4.83 -2.19
CA CYS A 65 4.62 -5.84 -1.38
C CYS A 65 3.15 -5.46 -1.25
N VAL A 66 2.27 -6.39 -1.58
CA VAL A 66 0.82 -6.22 -1.47
C VAL A 66 0.28 -7.35 -0.60
N PRO A 67 -0.56 -7.05 0.42
CA PRO A 67 -1.26 -8.08 1.17
C PRO A 67 -2.16 -8.89 0.26
N GLY A 68 -2.31 -10.17 0.54
CA GLY A 68 -3.17 -11.09 -0.22
C GLY A 68 -4.37 -11.55 0.58
N SER A 69 -5.04 -12.57 0.01
CA SER A 69 -6.24 -13.23 0.56
C SER A 69 -6.37 -13.18 2.10
N PRO A 70 -7.61 -13.12 2.64
CA PRO A 70 -8.87 -13.27 1.89
C PRO A 70 -9.40 -12.00 1.22
N VAL A 71 -8.80 -10.83 1.46
CA VAL A 71 -9.26 -9.55 0.91
C VAL A 71 -8.29 -9.07 -0.15
N ALA A 72 -8.82 -8.63 -1.29
CA ALA A 72 -8.02 -7.97 -2.32
C ALA A 72 -7.73 -6.51 -1.93
N PHE A 73 -6.51 -6.04 -2.22
CA PHE A 73 -6.09 -4.66 -1.95
C PHE A 73 -5.68 -3.93 -3.25
N PRO A 74 -6.62 -3.72 -4.19
CA PRO A 74 -6.33 -3.04 -5.45
C PRO A 74 -5.82 -1.62 -5.25
N SER A 75 -6.33 -0.91 -4.24
CA SER A 75 -5.86 0.44 -3.87
C SER A 75 -4.38 0.47 -3.47
N THR A 76 -3.90 -0.55 -2.76
CA THR A 76 -2.48 -0.66 -2.38
C THR A 76 -1.60 -0.76 -3.63
N ILE A 77 -2.03 -1.51 -4.64
CA ILE A 77 -1.31 -1.62 -5.92
C ILE A 77 -1.26 -0.26 -6.61
N LEU A 78 -2.41 0.41 -6.78
CA LEU A 78 -2.48 1.73 -7.41
C LEU A 78 -1.59 2.75 -6.69
N MET A 79 -1.68 2.81 -5.36
CA MET A 79 -0.96 3.76 -4.51
C MET A 79 0.56 3.55 -4.47
N ASN A 80 1.07 2.38 -4.82
CA ASN A 80 2.51 2.11 -4.87
C ASN A 80 3.04 2.14 -6.30
N VAL A 81 2.35 1.52 -7.25
CA VAL A 81 2.83 1.38 -8.64
C VAL A 81 2.77 2.71 -9.39
N ILE A 82 1.65 3.45 -9.28
CA ILE A 82 1.49 4.72 -10.02
C ILE A 82 2.54 5.77 -9.62
N PRO A 83 2.80 6.04 -8.33
CA PRO A 83 3.89 6.93 -7.94
C PRO A 83 5.27 6.47 -8.43
N ALA A 84 5.53 5.16 -8.42
CA ALA A 84 6.79 4.60 -8.94
C ALA A 84 6.94 4.85 -10.46
N LYS A 85 5.85 4.68 -11.24
CA LYS A 85 5.84 5.03 -12.69
C LYS A 85 6.08 6.51 -12.92
N ILE A 86 5.44 7.39 -12.15
CA ILE A 86 5.61 8.85 -12.23
C ILE A 86 7.05 9.24 -11.89
N ALA A 87 7.65 8.59 -10.90
CA ALA A 87 9.05 8.80 -10.53
C ALA A 87 10.04 8.32 -11.61
N GLY A 88 9.58 7.59 -12.63
CA GLY A 88 10.40 7.08 -13.72
C GLY A 88 11.12 5.77 -13.43
N VAL A 89 10.66 5.00 -12.46
CA VAL A 89 11.20 3.65 -12.18
C VAL A 89 11.02 2.76 -13.41
N ARG A 90 12.11 2.09 -13.81
CA ARG A 90 12.13 1.30 -15.04
C ARG A 90 11.38 -0.02 -14.92
N GLU A 91 11.55 -0.71 -13.80
CA GLU A 91 10.94 -2.03 -13.57
C GLU A 91 10.25 -2.06 -12.20
N ILE A 92 8.95 -2.30 -12.21
CA ILE A 92 8.11 -2.38 -11.01
C ILE A 92 7.60 -3.80 -10.86
N VAL A 93 8.07 -4.46 -9.80
CA VAL A 93 7.79 -5.86 -9.49
C VAL A 93 6.80 -5.92 -8.33
N VAL A 94 5.60 -6.39 -8.60
CA VAL A 94 4.59 -6.60 -7.56
C VAL A 94 4.69 -8.03 -7.02
N VAL A 95 4.66 -8.19 -5.70
CA VAL A 95 4.54 -9.48 -5.03
C VAL A 95 3.31 -9.49 -4.15
N THR A 96 2.49 -10.53 -4.28
CA THR A 96 1.29 -10.74 -3.46
C THR A 96 1.08 -12.24 -3.25
N PRO A 97 0.75 -12.68 -2.02
CA PRO A 97 0.53 -14.10 -1.80
C PRO A 97 -0.70 -14.58 -2.59
N PRO A 98 -0.62 -15.76 -3.19
CA PRO A 98 -1.78 -16.39 -3.82
C PRO A 98 -2.77 -16.92 -2.76
N ASP A 99 -3.97 -17.21 -3.19
CA ASP A 99 -4.97 -17.95 -2.43
C ASP A 99 -4.62 -19.45 -2.33
N GLU A 100 -5.53 -20.24 -1.73
CA GLU A 100 -5.38 -21.70 -1.55
C GLU A 100 -5.29 -22.46 -2.90
N ASN A 101 -5.81 -21.89 -3.99
CA ASN A 101 -5.78 -22.45 -5.32
C ASN A 101 -4.54 -22.01 -6.13
N GLY A 102 -3.67 -21.21 -5.54
CA GLY A 102 -2.50 -20.65 -6.20
C GLY A 102 -2.81 -19.47 -7.12
N ALA A 103 -3.98 -18.84 -6.99
CA ALA A 103 -4.41 -17.71 -7.79
C ALA A 103 -4.27 -16.38 -7.04
N ILE A 104 -4.09 -15.30 -7.77
CA ILE A 104 -4.24 -13.93 -7.27
C ILE A 104 -5.64 -13.44 -7.65
N SER A 105 -6.26 -12.65 -6.78
CA SER A 105 -7.58 -12.10 -7.06
C SER A 105 -7.60 -11.29 -8.36
N ALA A 106 -8.71 -11.39 -9.10
CA ALA A 106 -8.87 -10.69 -10.38
C ALA A 106 -8.79 -9.16 -10.21
N GLU A 107 -9.32 -8.64 -9.11
CA GLU A 107 -9.31 -7.22 -8.78
C GLU A 107 -7.87 -6.70 -8.58
N ALA A 108 -7.02 -7.49 -7.92
CA ALA A 108 -5.61 -7.14 -7.74
C ALA A 108 -4.84 -7.15 -9.06
N LEU A 109 -5.07 -8.16 -9.91
CA LEU A 109 -4.46 -8.23 -11.24
C LEU A 109 -4.94 -7.09 -12.16
N ALA A 110 -6.24 -6.77 -12.14
CA ALA A 110 -6.79 -5.65 -12.88
C ALA A 110 -6.16 -4.31 -12.44
N ALA A 111 -5.98 -4.12 -11.13
CA ALA A 111 -5.29 -2.94 -10.61
C ALA A 111 -3.81 -2.88 -11.02
N ALA A 112 -3.11 -4.01 -11.02
CA ALA A 112 -1.72 -4.11 -11.47
C ALA A 112 -1.59 -3.74 -12.96
N LYS A 113 -2.52 -4.21 -13.79
CA LYS A 113 -2.61 -3.88 -15.21
C LYS A 113 -2.85 -2.39 -15.44
N ILE A 114 -3.84 -1.78 -14.77
CA ILE A 114 -4.16 -0.34 -14.87
C ILE A 114 -2.99 0.53 -14.40
N ALA A 115 -2.36 0.15 -13.29
CA ALA A 115 -1.23 0.88 -12.73
C ALA A 115 0.02 0.79 -13.60
N GLY A 116 0.13 -0.26 -14.42
CA GLY A 116 1.27 -0.53 -15.29
C GLY A 116 2.42 -1.22 -14.56
N ALA A 117 2.13 -2.18 -13.67
CA ALA A 117 3.15 -3.04 -13.10
C ALA A 117 3.82 -3.86 -14.23
N ASP A 118 5.15 -3.99 -14.16
CA ASP A 118 5.90 -4.68 -15.21
C ASP A 118 5.90 -6.20 -15.00
N ARG A 119 5.93 -6.64 -13.74
CA ARG A 119 5.89 -8.07 -13.36
C ARG A 119 5.09 -8.27 -12.08
N VAL A 120 4.38 -9.39 -12.00
CA VAL A 120 3.61 -9.78 -10.81
C VAL A 120 4.00 -11.20 -10.41
N PHE A 121 4.32 -11.42 -9.14
CA PHE A 121 4.67 -12.74 -8.62
C PHE A 121 3.69 -13.19 -7.53
N LYS A 122 3.33 -14.46 -7.58
CA LYS A 122 2.52 -15.19 -6.59
C LYS A 122 3.39 -15.55 -5.38
N LEU A 123 3.79 -14.54 -4.62
CA LEU A 123 4.74 -14.68 -3.53
C LEU A 123 4.45 -13.63 -2.45
N GLY A 124 4.42 -14.03 -1.18
CA GLY A 124 4.13 -13.14 -0.06
C GLY A 124 5.04 -13.38 1.14
N GLY A 125 4.80 -12.66 2.22
CA GLY A 125 5.51 -12.82 3.47
C GLY A 125 6.99 -12.45 3.45
N ALA A 126 7.74 -12.96 4.40
CA ALA A 126 9.18 -12.72 4.51
C ALA A 126 9.97 -13.25 3.29
N GLN A 127 9.46 -14.32 2.66
CA GLN A 127 10.08 -14.94 1.49
C GLN A 127 10.08 -13.97 0.30
N ALA A 128 8.97 -13.24 0.08
CA ALA A 128 8.87 -12.24 -0.97
C ALA A 128 9.88 -11.11 -0.76
N VAL A 129 9.94 -10.57 0.45
CA VAL A 129 10.91 -9.52 0.81
C VAL A 129 12.35 -9.98 0.58
N THR A 130 12.67 -11.21 0.99
CA THR A 130 14.01 -11.78 0.83
C THR A 130 14.34 -12.02 -0.65
N ALA A 131 13.40 -12.56 -1.44
CA ALA A 131 13.58 -12.75 -2.88
C ALA A 131 13.83 -11.42 -3.61
N LEU A 132 13.07 -10.37 -3.29
CA LEU A 132 13.26 -9.03 -3.85
C LEU A 132 14.61 -8.40 -3.43
N ALA A 133 15.05 -8.64 -2.19
CA ALA A 133 16.29 -8.03 -1.67
C ALA A 133 17.56 -8.64 -2.27
N TYR A 134 17.57 -9.95 -2.49
CA TYR A 134 18.76 -10.69 -2.93
C TYR A 134 18.68 -11.15 -4.39
N GLY A 135 17.48 -11.23 -4.94
CA GLY A 135 17.22 -11.85 -6.23
C GLY A 135 17.19 -13.38 -6.14
N THR A 136 16.56 -14.01 -7.12
CA THR A 136 16.57 -15.45 -7.36
C THR A 136 16.72 -15.69 -8.86
N GLU A 137 16.66 -16.92 -9.32
CA GLU A 137 16.67 -17.22 -10.77
C GLU A 137 15.49 -16.57 -11.52
N THR A 138 14.34 -16.35 -10.84
CA THR A 138 13.12 -15.85 -11.47
C THR A 138 12.70 -14.47 -10.97
N VAL A 139 12.87 -14.19 -9.67
CA VAL A 139 12.52 -12.90 -9.06
C VAL A 139 13.72 -11.98 -9.13
N PRO A 140 13.65 -10.82 -9.80
CA PRO A 140 14.76 -9.90 -9.90
C PRO A 140 15.08 -9.26 -8.55
N ARG A 141 16.35 -9.01 -8.29
CA ARG A 141 16.76 -8.13 -7.20
C ARG A 141 16.31 -6.71 -7.51
N VAL A 142 15.81 -6.00 -6.49
CA VAL A 142 15.33 -4.62 -6.59
C VAL A 142 16.19 -3.66 -5.77
N ASP A 143 16.06 -2.36 -6.03
CA ASP A 143 16.79 -1.31 -5.32
C ASP A 143 16.04 -0.83 -4.08
N LYS A 144 14.70 -0.93 -4.11
CA LYS A 144 13.84 -0.53 -2.99
C LYS A 144 12.63 -1.44 -2.90
N ILE A 145 12.23 -1.76 -1.66
CA ILE A 145 11.00 -2.50 -1.35
C ILE A 145 10.03 -1.57 -0.65
N VAL A 146 8.83 -1.47 -1.18
CA VAL A 146 7.74 -0.63 -0.66
C VAL A 146 6.46 -1.45 -0.43
N GLY A 147 5.50 -0.86 0.23
CA GLY A 147 4.19 -1.46 0.47
C GLY A 147 4.03 -2.07 1.87
N PRO A 148 2.79 -2.23 2.31
CA PRO A 148 2.44 -2.76 3.62
C PRO A 148 2.62 -4.28 3.70
N GLY A 149 2.60 -4.79 4.91
CA GLY A 149 2.58 -6.23 5.18
C GLY A 149 2.51 -6.50 6.67
N GLY A 150 2.15 -7.72 7.02
CA GLY A 150 2.09 -8.14 8.41
C GLY A 150 3.47 -8.18 9.09
N VAL A 151 3.47 -8.60 10.36
CA VAL A 151 4.66 -8.61 11.24
C VAL A 151 5.88 -9.31 10.63
N PHE A 152 5.68 -10.37 9.83
CA PHE A 152 6.76 -11.08 9.15
C PHE A 152 7.38 -10.26 8.01
N VAL A 153 6.57 -9.51 7.25
CA VAL A 153 7.05 -8.60 6.20
C VAL A 153 7.82 -7.44 6.84
N ALA A 154 7.29 -6.84 7.91
CA ALA A 154 7.96 -5.77 8.64
C ALA A 154 9.30 -6.23 9.23
N ALA A 155 9.36 -7.41 9.85
CA ALA A 155 10.59 -8.00 10.37
C ALA A 155 11.61 -8.29 9.26
N ALA A 156 11.15 -8.82 8.13
CA ALA A 156 12.02 -9.08 6.97
C ALA A 156 12.56 -7.77 6.37
N LYS A 157 11.72 -6.74 6.18
CA LYS A 157 12.17 -5.41 5.72
C LYS A 157 13.25 -4.83 6.63
N ARG A 158 13.05 -4.91 7.95
CA ARG A 158 14.07 -4.48 8.93
C ARG A 158 15.38 -5.23 8.75
N LYS A 159 15.32 -6.54 8.49
CA LYS A 159 16.50 -7.41 8.37
C LYS A 159 17.31 -7.13 7.10
N VAL A 160 16.64 -6.79 5.99
CA VAL A 160 17.29 -6.53 4.69
C VAL A 160 17.65 -5.05 4.48
N PHE A 161 17.23 -4.16 5.39
CA PHE A 161 17.57 -2.74 5.30
C PHE A 161 19.09 -2.52 5.31
N GLY A 162 19.58 -1.73 4.37
CA GLY A 162 20.99 -1.54 4.11
C GLY A 162 21.50 -2.41 2.96
N GLN A 163 20.94 -3.61 2.73
CA GLN A 163 21.17 -4.43 1.54
C GLN A 163 20.26 -3.96 0.39
N VAL A 164 19.07 -3.55 0.72
CA VAL A 164 18.05 -2.93 -0.15
C VAL A 164 17.41 -1.77 0.60
N ALA A 165 17.00 -0.70 -0.08
CA ALA A 165 16.24 0.36 0.54
C ALA A 165 14.81 -0.11 0.83
N ILE A 166 14.18 0.48 1.85
CA ILE A 166 12.76 0.25 2.17
C ILE A 166 12.02 1.59 2.29
N ASP A 167 10.70 1.55 2.26
CA ASP A 167 9.85 2.71 2.56
C ASP A 167 9.86 3.01 4.07
N MET A 168 9.34 2.06 4.84
CA MET A 168 9.26 2.15 6.30
C MET A 168 9.10 0.74 6.92
N ILE A 169 9.28 0.67 8.24
CA ILE A 169 8.89 -0.49 9.03
C ILE A 169 7.52 -0.15 9.63
N ALA A 170 6.46 -0.58 8.93
CA ALA A 170 5.10 -0.42 9.41
C ALA A 170 4.82 -1.42 10.53
N GLY A 171 4.33 -0.90 11.66
CA GLY A 171 3.72 -1.70 12.72
C GLY A 171 2.18 -1.68 12.60
N PRO A 172 1.46 -2.30 13.54
CA PRO A 172 0.02 -2.12 13.67
C PRO A 172 -0.30 -0.63 13.79
N SER A 173 -1.32 -0.18 13.06
CA SER A 173 -1.75 1.22 13.12
C SER A 173 -2.59 1.46 14.39
N GLU A 174 -2.47 2.66 14.92
CA GLU A 174 -3.26 3.13 16.06
C GLU A 174 -4.08 4.33 15.64
N ILE A 175 -5.24 4.53 16.23
CA ILE A 175 -6.07 5.72 16.03
C ILE A 175 -6.23 6.48 17.34
N LEU A 176 -6.10 7.78 17.27
CA LEU A 176 -6.47 8.70 18.33
C LEU A 176 -7.60 9.59 17.84
N VAL A 177 -8.77 9.47 18.43
CA VAL A 177 -9.91 10.34 18.20
C VAL A 177 -9.97 11.39 19.31
N VAL A 178 -9.93 12.66 18.95
CA VAL A 178 -10.11 13.78 19.88
C VAL A 178 -11.47 14.40 19.61
N ALA A 179 -12.37 14.34 20.57
CA ALA A 179 -13.74 14.77 20.41
C ALA A 179 -14.27 15.51 21.66
N ASP A 180 -15.06 16.54 21.47
CA ASP A 180 -15.76 17.26 22.54
C ASP A 180 -17.19 16.76 22.73
N GLY A 181 -17.90 17.29 23.74
CA GLY A 181 -19.28 16.91 24.05
C GLY A 181 -20.33 17.23 22.98
N LYS A 182 -19.94 17.84 21.85
CA LYS A 182 -20.83 18.15 20.71
C LYS A 182 -20.73 17.10 19.60
N SER A 183 -19.72 16.23 19.66
CA SER A 183 -19.49 15.19 18.66
C SER A 183 -20.56 14.10 18.76
N ASP A 184 -20.93 13.52 17.63
CA ASP A 184 -21.86 12.39 17.57
C ASP A 184 -21.16 11.11 18.06
N PRO A 185 -21.67 10.46 19.13
CA PRO A 185 -21.05 9.27 19.69
C PRO A 185 -21.04 8.09 18.71
N ALA A 186 -22.01 7.98 17.79
CA ALA A 186 -22.06 6.89 16.82
C ALA A 186 -20.93 7.02 15.80
N TRP A 187 -20.61 8.25 15.35
CA TRP A 187 -19.49 8.48 14.44
C TRP A 187 -18.14 8.27 15.12
N VAL A 188 -17.99 8.73 16.36
CA VAL A 188 -16.76 8.50 17.13
C VAL A 188 -16.55 7.01 17.37
N ALA A 189 -17.60 6.24 17.67
CA ALA A 189 -17.52 4.78 17.80
C ALA A 189 -17.09 4.12 16.48
N ALA A 190 -17.69 4.51 15.37
CA ALA A 190 -17.34 3.98 14.05
C ALA A 190 -15.86 4.24 13.69
N ASP A 191 -15.34 5.45 13.97
CA ASP A 191 -13.93 5.77 13.76
C ASP A 191 -13.00 4.89 14.60
N LEU A 192 -13.32 4.65 15.87
CA LEU A 192 -12.55 3.78 16.75
C LEU A 192 -12.58 2.32 16.27
N LEU A 193 -13.75 1.83 15.89
CA LEU A 193 -13.93 0.47 15.37
C LEU A 193 -13.23 0.25 14.04
N SER A 194 -13.17 1.24 13.16
CA SER A 194 -12.50 1.16 11.87
C SER A 194 -11.02 0.80 11.99
N GLN A 195 -10.36 1.22 13.07
CA GLN A 195 -8.97 0.85 13.32
C GLN A 195 -8.86 -0.44 14.14
N ALA A 196 -9.78 -0.67 15.09
CA ALA A 196 -9.76 -1.86 15.95
C ALA A 196 -9.93 -3.15 15.14
N GLU A 197 -10.71 -3.13 14.04
CA GLU A 197 -10.90 -4.30 13.17
C GLU A 197 -9.65 -4.72 12.39
N HIS A 198 -8.69 -3.79 12.21
CA HIS A 198 -7.58 -3.97 11.28
C HIS A 198 -6.57 -5.03 11.75
N ASP A 199 -6.24 -5.07 13.05
CA ASP A 199 -5.26 -6.00 13.61
C ASP A 199 -5.52 -6.20 15.10
N ALA A 200 -5.27 -7.40 15.62
CA ALA A 200 -5.41 -7.72 17.04
C ALA A 200 -4.50 -6.89 17.97
N HIS A 201 -3.44 -6.28 17.41
CA HIS A 201 -2.53 -5.38 18.12
C HIS A 201 -2.82 -3.90 17.85
N ALA A 202 -3.86 -3.58 17.07
CA ALA A 202 -4.27 -2.20 16.84
C ALA A 202 -4.83 -1.61 18.15
N ALA A 203 -4.53 -0.34 18.40
CA ALA A 203 -5.08 0.40 19.53
C ALA A 203 -5.96 1.55 19.01
N ALA A 204 -7.13 1.70 19.63
CA ALA A 204 -8.05 2.80 19.36
C ALA A 204 -8.30 3.58 20.66
N VAL A 205 -7.98 4.87 20.66
CA VAL A 205 -8.01 5.73 21.85
C VAL A 205 -8.91 6.91 21.62
N LEU A 206 -9.86 7.16 22.53
CA LEU A 206 -10.66 8.37 22.59
C LEU A 206 -10.10 9.32 23.66
N VAL A 207 -9.84 10.56 23.28
CA VAL A 207 -9.56 11.65 24.21
C VAL A 207 -10.71 12.65 24.17
N THR A 208 -11.34 12.88 25.30
CA THR A 208 -12.48 13.81 25.41
C THR A 208 -12.48 14.50 26.79
N ASP A 209 -12.97 15.72 26.84
CA ASP A 209 -13.29 16.45 28.06
C ASP A 209 -14.72 16.20 28.54
N SER A 210 -15.51 15.42 27.79
CA SER A 210 -16.93 15.10 28.06
C SER A 210 -17.10 13.65 28.50
N ARG A 211 -17.26 13.43 29.83
CA ARG A 211 -17.62 12.14 30.36
C ARG A 211 -18.93 11.56 29.76
N PRO A 212 -20.02 12.36 29.57
CA PRO A 212 -21.22 11.86 28.91
C PRO A 212 -20.95 11.35 27.49
N LEU A 213 -20.06 12.01 26.70
CA LEU A 213 -19.68 11.52 25.39
C LEU A 213 -18.94 10.17 25.48
N ALA A 214 -17.96 10.05 26.37
CA ALA A 214 -17.22 8.80 26.54
C ALA A 214 -18.14 7.63 26.86
N GLU A 215 -19.09 7.81 27.79
CA GLU A 215 -20.08 6.81 28.15
C GLU A 215 -21.06 6.47 27.02
N ALA A 216 -21.43 7.47 26.17
CA ALA A 216 -22.27 7.27 25.00
C ALA A 216 -21.50 6.49 23.90
N VAL A 217 -20.25 6.85 23.64
CA VAL A 217 -19.37 6.13 22.69
C VAL A 217 -19.18 4.68 23.09
N GLN A 218 -18.99 4.41 24.37
CA GLN A 218 -18.88 3.02 24.85
C GLN A 218 -20.14 2.19 24.54
N ARG A 219 -21.33 2.76 24.73
CA ARG A 219 -22.58 2.09 24.37
C ARG A 219 -22.73 1.89 22.86
N GLU A 220 -22.33 2.89 22.07
CA GLU A 220 -22.36 2.79 20.61
C GLU A 220 -21.39 1.72 20.08
N ILE A 221 -20.20 1.58 20.68
CA ILE A 221 -19.27 0.50 20.33
C ILE A 221 -19.93 -0.86 20.52
N GLU A 222 -20.57 -1.11 21.67
CA GLU A 222 -21.27 -2.38 21.93
C GLU A 222 -22.41 -2.62 20.93
N THR A 223 -23.13 -1.57 20.56
CA THR A 223 -24.23 -1.65 19.58
C THR A 223 -23.69 -2.00 18.19
N GLN A 224 -22.66 -1.30 17.73
CA GLN A 224 -22.11 -1.50 16.40
C GLN A 224 -21.35 -2.82 16.27
N LEU A 225 -20.69 -3.28 17.35
CA LEU A 225 -20.02 -4.59 17.37
C LEU A 225 -20.98 -5.75 17.14
N ALA A 226 -22.26 -5.63 17.56
CA ALA A 226 -23.25 -6.66 17.35
C ALA A 226 -23.58 -6.91 15.87
N ASP A 227 -23.39 -5.90 15.02
CA ASP A 227 -23.66 -5.95 13.59
C ASP A 227 -22.39 -6.26 12.75
N LEU A 228 -21.21 -6.28 13.38
CA LEU A 228 -19.96 -6.59 12.68
C LEU A 228 -19.73 -8.11 12.60
N PRO A 229 -19.25 -8.63 11.45
CA PRO A 229 -19.08 -10.06 11.23
C PRO A 229 -17.90 -10.70 11.97
N ARG A 230 -17.18 -9.92 12.76
CA ARG A 230 -15.97 -10.37 13.52
C ARG A 230 -16.01 -9.87 14.95
#